data_34fec81bd3addcf1cc663ef971206b24
#
_entry.id   34fec81bd3addcf1cc663ef971206b24
#
_cell.length_a   1.000
_cell.length_b   1.000
_cell.length_c   1.000
_cell.angle_alpha   90.00
_cell.angle_beta   90.00
_cell.angle_gamma   90.00
#
_symmetry.space_group_name_H-M   'P 1'
#
loop_
_entity.id
_entity.type
_entity.pdbx_description
1 polymer ?
#
loop_
_entity_poly.entity_id
_entity_poly.type
_entity_poly.pdbx_seq_one_letter_code
_entity_poly.pdbx_strand_id
1 'polypeptide(L)' 'MEKGMAKGMAKGMAKEKIATAHRLLSMGLSDEQVSTATELPLEEIKKMKE' A
#
# COMPACT_ATOMS: atom_id res chain seq x y z
N MET A 1 -23.78 -8.24 -3.65
CA MET A 1 -22.88 -9.03 -4.40
C MET A 1 -21.53 -8.43 -4.54
N GLU A 2 -21.50 -7.29 -5.15
CA GLU A 2 -20.24 -6.62 -5.36
C GLU A 2 -19.58 -6.25 -4.05
N LYS A 3 -20.39 -5.97 -3.04
CA LYS A 3 -19.82 -5.60 -1.76
C LYS A 3 -19.01 -6.74 -1.15
N GLY A 4 -19.52 -7.95 -1.28
CA GLY A 4 -18.81 -9.10 -0.75
C GLY A 4 -17.51 -9.33 -1.48
N MET A 5 -17.56 -9.25 -2.80
CA MET A 5 -16.37 -9.42 -3.60
C MET A 5 -15.39 -8.28 -3.38
N ALA A 6 -15.94 -7.08 -3.22
CA ALA A 6 -15.08 -5.93 -2.99
C ALA A 6 -14.27 -6.07 -1.71
N LYS A 7 -14.88 -6.63 -0.67
CA LYS A 7 -14.16 -6.83 0.58
C LYS A 7 -12.99 -7.80 0.40
N GLY A 8 -13.23 -8.90 -0.31
CA GLY A 8 -12.18 -9.85 -0.56
C GLY A 8 -11.07 -9.25 -1.39
N MET A 9 -11.46 -8.54 -2.43
CA MET A 9 -10.48 -7.91 -3.30
C MET A 9 -9.71 -6.81 -2.56
N ALA A 10 -10.39 -6.09 -1.68
CA ALA A 10 -9.73 -5.03 -0.93
C ALA A 10 -8.61 -5.58 -0.07
N LYS A 11 -8.83 -6.75 0.54
CA LYS A 11 -7.79 -7.36 1.35
C LYS A 11 -6.60 -7.77 0.50
N GLY A 12 -6.87 -8.36 -0.66
CA GLY A 12 -5.81 -8.76 -1.56
C GLY A 12 -5.05 -7.55 -2.08
N MET A 13 -5.79 -6.52 -2.44
CA MET A 13 -5.17 -5.31 -2.96
C MET A 13 -4.33 -4.62 -1.88
N ALA A 14 -4.77 -4.68 -0.63
CA ALA A 14 -3.99 -4.08 0.45
C ALA A 14 -2.64 -4.77 0.60
N LYS A 15 -2.61 -6.08 0.51
CA LYS A 15 -1.36 -6.81 0.58
C LYS A 15 -0.45 -6.47 -0.59
N GLU A 16 -1.02 -6.36 -1.77
CA GLU A 16 -0.24 -6.02 -2.94
C GLU A 16 0.28 -4.60 -2.84
N LYS A 17 -0.53 -3.70 -2.33
CA LYS A 17 -0.09 -2.32 -2.17
C LYS A 17 1.07 -2.23 -1.18
N ILE A 18 1.01 -3.00 -0.12
CA ILE A 18 2.08 -3.02 0.86
C ILE A 18 3.36 -3.57 0.23
N ALA A 19 3.24 -4.65 -0.52
CA ALA A 19 4.41 -5.21 -1.20
C ALA A 19 5.00 -4.21 -2.19
N THR A 20 4.13 -3.53 -2.93
CA THR A 20 4.57 -2.51 -3.85
C THR A 20 5.25 -1.36 -3.13
N ALA A 21 4.69 -0.95 -1.98
CA ALA A 21 5.27 0.13 -1.20
C ALA A 21 6.68 -0.23 -0.73
N HIS A 22 6.87 -1.45 -0.26
CA HIS A 22 8.20 -1.91 0.14
C HIS A 22 9.18 -1.81 -1.02
N ARG A 23 8.71 -2.22 -2.20
CA ARG A 23 9.55 -2.19 -3.38
C ARG A 23 9.93 -0.75 -3.74
N LEU A 24 8.95 0.14 -3.71
CA LEU A 24 9.20 1.53 -4.03
C LEU A 24 10.16 2.18 -3.04
N LEU A 25 10.01 1.85 -1.76
CA LEU A 25 10.92 2.37 -0.75
C LEU A 25 12.34 1.89 -1.00
N SER A 26 12.48 0.64 -1.42
CA SER A 26 13.79 0.09 -1.78
C SER A 26 14.42 0.83 -2.94
N MET A 27 13.57 1.36 -3.82
CA MET A 27 14.05 2.09 -4.98
C MET A 27 14.48 3.51 -4.65
N GLY A 28 14.23 3.94 -3.43
CA GLY A 28 14.66 5.26 -3.00
C GLY A 28 13.59 6.33 -3.05
N LEU A 29 12.34 5.92 -3.26
CA LEU A 29 11.26 6.90 -3.26
C LEU A 29 10.99 7.40 -1.85
N SER A 30 10.46 8.62 -1.75
CA SER A 30 10.12 9.17 -0.45
C SER A 30 8.81 8.58 0.05
N ASP A 31 8.59 8.72 1.36
CA ASP A 31 7.35 8.23 1.96
C ASP A 31 6.13 8.80 1.26
N GLU A 32 6.17 10.09 0.98
CA GLU A 32 5.04 10.75 0.33
C GLU A 32 4.81 10.21 -1.07
N GLN A 33 5.89 9.98 -1.80
CA GLN A 33 5.77 9.42 -3.14
C GLN A 33 5.19 8.02 -3.09
N VAL A 34 5.65 7.21 -2.17
CA VAL A 34 5.14 5.85 -2.01
C VAL A 34 3.68 5.88 -1.60
N SER A 35 3.33 6.78 -0.68
CA SER A 35 1.94 6.93 -0.25
C SER A 35 1.04 7.27 -1.42
N THR A 36 1.45 8.21 -2.24
CA THR A 36 0.68 8.62 -3.41
C THR A 36 0.58 7.49 -4.41
N ALA A 37 1.69 6.82 -4.67
CA ALA A 37 1.74 5.79 -5.70
C ALA A 37 0.91 4.56 -5.32
N THR A 38 0.89 4.23 -4.04
CA THR A 38 0.17 3.04 -3.56
C THR A 38 -1.20 3.35 -3.01
N GLU A 39 -1.53 4.64 -2.85
CA GLU A 39 -2.78 5.08 -2.26
C GLU A 39 -2.91 4.65 -0.81
N LEU A 40 -1.81 4.38 -0.17
CA LEU A 40 -1.78 4.07 1.25
C LEU A 40 -1.57 5.35 2.06
N PRO A 41 -2.13 5.41 3.26
CA PRO A 41 -1.89 6.57 4.12
C PRO A 41 -0.43 6.62 4.54
N LEU A 42 0.05 7.82 4.77
CA LEU A 42 1.45 8.02 5.14
C LEU A 42 1.81 7.24 6.40
N GLU A 43 0.85 7.11 7.30
CA GLU A 43 1.07 6.37 8.54
C GLU A 43 1.43 4.92 8.25
N GLU A 44 0.80 4.33 7.26
CA GLU A 44 1.09 2.95 6.90
C GLU A 44 2.50 2.84 6.34
N ILE A 45 2.89 3.81 5.55
CA ILE A 45 4.24 3.81 4.98
C ILE A 45 5.27 3.88 6.10
N LYS A 46 5.03 4.74 7.09
CA LYS A 46 5.94 4.88 8.20
C LYS A 46 6.04 3.60 9.02
N LYS A 47 4.92 2.93 9.22
CA LYS A 47 4.91 1.68 9.95
C LYS A 47 5.73 0.62 9.25
N MET A 48 5.68 0.61 7.93
CA MET A 48 6.42 -0.38 7.16
C MET A 48 7.92 -0.19 7.30
N LYS A 49 8.35 1.04 7.57
CA LYS A 49 9.77 1.33 7.68
C LYS A 49 10.32 0.96 9.06
N GLU A 50 9.42 0.73 10.01
CA GLU A 50 9.84 0.28 11.32
C GLU A 50 10.11 -1.20 11.26
#